data_cdd884308c11891d50d90c8818b8e69b
#
_entry.id   cdd884308c11891d50d90c8818b8e69b
#
_cell.length_a   1.000
_cell.length_b   1.000
_cell.length_c   1.000
_cell.angle_alpha   90.00
_cell.angle_beta   90.00
_cell.angle_gamma   90.00
#
_symmetry.space_group_name_H-M   'P 1'
#
loop_
_entity.id
_entity.type
_entity.pdbx_description
1 polymer ?
#
loop_
_entity_poly.entity_id
_entity_poly.type
_entity_poly.pdbx_seq_one_letter_code
_entity_poly.pdbx_strand_id
1 'polypeptide(L)'
;RALPPHCRRQRQMCIRDSSDTSPEISDIVDLYQDELMLFERYHIEDQIKKALDRKVWLPSGGHLIIDRTEALTVIDVNTGKFVGKNSLEETVYENNLEAAEEIARQLRLRDIGGSIVIDFIDMESTKKQQSLLNRFKQELAKDKTRTQVFEISRLGLVEMTRKNVAAGLVESFSEECEKCNGRGLIIN
;
A
#
# COMPACT_ATOMS: atom_id res chain seq x y z
N ARG A 1 -25.62 14.34 -17.96
CA ARG A 1 -25.91 15.78 -17.77
C ARG A 1 -24.74 16.60 -18.29
N ALA A 2 -24.95 17.46 -19.30
CA ALA A 2 -23.89 18.32 -19.83
C ALA A 2 -23.38 19.28 -18.73
N LEU A 3 -22.05 19.36 -18.59
CA LEU A 3 -21.42 20.26 -17.63
C LEU A 3 -21.73 21.73 -17.94
N PRO A 4 -21.89 22.58 -16.92
CA PRO A 4 -22.13 24.00 -17.11
C PRO A 4 -21.04 24.68 -17.98
N PRO A 5 -21.39 25.72 -18.77
CA PRO A 5 -20.43 26.36 -19.69
C PRO A 5 -19.15 26.90 -19.03
N HIS A 6 -19.23 27.34 -17.77
CA HIS A 6 -18.08 27.82 -17.01
C HIS A 6 -17.06 26.71 -16.68
N CYS A 7 -17.51 25.46 -16.43
CA CYS A 7 -16.62 24.33 -16.23
C CYS A 7 -15.87 23.94 -17.50
N ARG A 8 -16.47 24.09 -18.68
CA ARG A 8 -15.80 23.85 -19.98
C ARG A 8 -14.70 24.88 -20.23
N ARG A 9 -14.94 26.16 -19.91
CA ARG A 9 -13.91 27.23 -20.05
C ARG A 9 -12.71 27.00 -19.14
N GLN A 10 -12.94 26.67 -17.89
CA GLN A 10 -11.84 26.38 -16.94
C GLN A 10 -10.98 25.19 -17.39
N ARG A 11 -11.59 24.11 -17.90
CA ARG A 11 -10.84 22.95 -18.40
C ARG A 11 -9.98 23.28 -19.63
N GLN A 12 -10.51 24.03 -20.60
CA GLN A 12 -9.73 24.47 -21.75
C GLN A 12 -8.60 25.43 -21.36
N MET A 13 -8.81 26.23 -20.33
CA MET A 13 -7.80 27.13 -19.77
C MET A 13 -6.67 26.33 -19.13
N CYS A 14 -6.94 25.31 -18.31
CA CYS A 14 -5.92 24.45 -17.71
C CYS A 14 -5.04 23.71 -18.73
N ILE A 15 -5.63 23.20 -19.83
CA ILE A 15 -4.86 22.54 -20.90
C ILE A 15 -3.97 23.56 -21.62
N ARG A 16 -4.49 24.75 -21.92
CA ARG A 16 -3.74 25.82 -22.56
C ARG A 16 -2.58 26.31 -21.66
N ASP A 17 -2.85 26.54 -20.38
CA ASP A 17 -1.85 26.91 -19.38
C ASP A 17 -0.76 25.84 -19.22
N SER A 18 -1.11 24.55 -19.27
CA SER A 18 -0.15 23.45 -19.23
C SER A 18 0.75 23.45 -20.47
N SER A 19 0.20 23.72 -21.66
CA SER A 19 0.96 23.81 -22.90
C SER A 19 1.92 25.02 -22.91
N ASP A 20 1.49 26.14 -22.32
CA ASP A 20 2.29 27.35 -22.25
C ASP A 20 3.38 27.27 -21.17
N THR A 21 3.09 26.59 -20.05
CA THR A 21 4.02 26.51 -18.90
C THR A 21 5.00 25.36 -18.99
N SER A 22 4.59 24.25 -19.61
CA SER A 22 5.39 23.02 -19.70
C SER A 22 5.12 22.29 -21.03
N PRO A 23 5.71 22.74 -22.14
CA PRO A 23 5.50 22.14 -23.46
C PRO A 23 5.80 20.63 -23.50
N GLU A 24 6.72 20.16 -22.66
CA GLU A 24 7.14 18.76 -22.59
C GLU A 24 6.01 17.81 -22.11
N ILE A 25 5.02 18.33 -21.39
CA ILE A 25 3.87 17.54 -20.90
C ILE A 25 2.61 17.75 -21.74
N SER A 26 2.61 18.67 -22.68
CA SER A 26 1.41 18.95 -23.52
C SER A 26 0.94 17.71 -24.29
N ASP A 27 1.88 16.88 -24.73
CA ASP A 27 1.61 15.66 -25.53
C ASP A 27 1.00 14.50 -24.70
N ILE A 28 1.07 14.59 -23.37
CA ILE A 28 0.53 13.57 -22.44
C ILE A 28 -0.70 14.05 -21.69
N VAL A 29 -1.18 15.27 -21.96
CA VAL A 29 -2.38 15.85 -21.34
C VAL A 29 -3.55 15.77 -22.29
N ASP A 30 -4.49 14.87 -22.01
CA ASP A 30 -5.70 14.69 -22.80
C ASP A 30 -6.94 15.24 -22.10
N LEU A 31 -7.86 15.79 -22.89
CA LEU A 31 -9.16 16.19 -22.40
C LEU A 31 -10.09 14.97 -22.33
N TYR A 32 -10.42 14.55 -21.12
CA TYR A 32 -11.36 13.46 -20.91
C TYR A 32 -12.79 13.87 -21.33
N GLN A 33 -13.37 13.14 -22.31
CA GLN A 33 -14.68 13.44 -22.91
C GLN A 33 -15.62 12.21 -22.93
N ASP A 34 -15.25 11.13 -22.24
CA ASP A 34 -16.08 9.92 -22.16
C ASP A 34 -17.40 10.20 -21.42
N GLU A 35 -18.43 9.39 -21.68
CA GLU A 35 -19.73 9.44 -21.00
C GLU A 35 -19.64 8.97 -19.54
N LEU A 36 -18.72 8.04 -19.24
CA LEU A 36 -18.47 7.54 -17.89
C LEU A 36 -17.74 8.58 -17.03
N MET A 37 -17.97 8.57 -15.74
CA MET A 37 -17.20 9.39 -14.82
C MET A 37 -15.73 8.88 -14.77
N LEU A 38 -14.77 9.79 -14.57
CA LEU A 38 -13.34 9.45 -14.58
C LEU A 38 -13.00 8.35 -13.55
N PHE A 39 -13.56 8.43 -12.33
CA PHE A 39 -13.35 7.45 -11.27
C PHE A 39 -13.93 6.08 -11.64
N GLU A 40 -15.07 6.05 -12.29
CA GLU A 40 -15.72 4.84 -12.78
C GLU A 40 -14.90 4.20 -13.91
N ARG A 41 -14.43 5.02 -14.88
CA ARG A 41 -13.57 4.55 -15.99
C ARG A 41 -12.31 3.83 -15.53
N TYR A 42 -11.67 4.34 -14.49
CA TYR A 42 -10.43 3.78 -13.96
C TYR A 42 -10.62 2.91 -12.71
N HIS A 43 -11.87 2.56 -12.36
CA HIS A 43 -12.21 1.74 -11.19
C HIS A 43 -11.56 2.23 -9.89
N ILE A 44 -11.48 3.56 -9.71
CA ILE A 44 -10.79 4.16 -8.56
C ILE A 44 -11.50 3.82 -7.25
N GLU A 45 -12.84 3.80 -7.23
CA GLU A 45 -13.62 3.44 -6.04
C GLU A 45 -13.33 2.01 -5.57
N ASP A 46 -13.20 1.06 -6.51
CA ASP A 46 -12.87 -0.32 -6.17
C ASP A 46 -11.43 -0.45 -5.66
N GLN A 47 -10.50 0.35 -6.18
CA GLN A 47 -9.13 0.40 -5.68
C GLN A 47 -9.07 1.01 -4.27
N ILE A 48 -9.85 2.06 -3.98
CA ILE A 48 -9.96 2.65 -2.63
C ILE A 48 -10.54 1.62 -1.66
N LYS A 49 -11.64 0.93 -2.02
CA LYS A 49 -12.23 -0.13 -1.17
C LYS A 49 -11.19 -1.21 -0.83
N LYS A 50 -10.46 -1.71 -1.83
CA LYS A 50 -9.38 -2.70 -1.61
C LYS A 50 -8.26 -2.14 -0.73
N ALA A 51 -7.93 -0.86 -0.87
CA ALA A 51 -6.91 -0.21 -0.04
C ALA A 51 -7.37 0.02 1.41
N LEU A 52 -8.67 -0.02 1.69
CA LEU A 52 -9.22 0.05 3.05
C LEU A 52 -9.34 -1.33 3.71
N ASP A 53 -9.25 -2.42 2.94
CA ASP A 53 -9.35 -3.76 3.48
C ASP A 53 -8.15 -4.08 4.40
N ARG A 54 -8.46 -4.75 5.53
CA ARG A 54 -7.44 -5.26 6.46
C ARG A 54 -6.53 -6.30 5.80
N LYS A 55 -7.08 -7.10 4.87
CA LYS A 55 -6.41 -8.21 4.19
C LYS A 55 -6.00 -7.83 2.78
N VAL A 56 -4.75 -8.12 2.43
CA VAL A 56 -4.19 -7.90 1.09
C VAL A 56 -3.72 -9.23 0.52
N TRP A 57 -4.23 -9.61 -0.64
CA TRP A 57 -3.86 -10.86 -1.31
C TRP A 57 -2.58 -10.69 -2.12
N LEU A 58 -1.72 -11.71 -2.07
CA LEU A 58 -0.51 -11.81 -2.87
C LEU A 58 -0.75 -12.66 -4.12
N PRO A 59 0.01 -12.44 -5.21
CA PRO A 59 -0.12 -13.22 -6.45
C PRO A 59 0.05 -14.72 -6.26
N SER A 60 0.94 -15.14 -5.34
CA SER A 60 1.16 -16.55 -4.97
C SER A 60 -0.01 -17.19 -4.23
N GLY A 61 -1.04 -16.42 -3.87
CA GLY A 61 -2.17 -16.90 -3.04
C GLY A 61 -1.93 -16.74 -1.54
N GLY A 62 -0.77 -16.26 -1.11
CA GLY A 62 -0.53 -15.75 0.24
C GLY A 62 -1.30 -14.46 0.51
N HIS A 63 -1.19 -13.95 1.70
CA HIS A 63 -1.83 -12.68 2.05
C HIS A 63 -1.14 -11.98 3.21
N LEU A 64 -1.32 -10.66 3.25
CA LEU A 64 -0.93 -9.81 4.35
C LEU A 64 -2.16 -9.50 5.21
N ILE A 65 -1.94 -9.37 6.52
CA ILE A 65 -2.89 -8.74 7.44
C ILE A 65 -2.23 -7.48 7.97
N ILE A 66 -2.88 -6.34 7.81
CA ILE A 66 -2.37 -5.04 8.24
C ILE A 66 -3.27 -4.53 9.35
N ASP A 67 -2.73 -4.49 10.57
CA ASP A 67 -3.44 -4.02 11.75
C ASP A 67 -2.74 -2.80 12.33
N ARG A 68 -3.52 -1.77 12.58
CA ARG A 68 -3.04 -0.58 13.27
C ARG A 68 -3.50 -0.62 14.72
N THR A 69 -2.54 -0.45 15.62
CA THR A 69 -2.80 -0.22 17.05
C THR A 69 -2.61 1.27 17.37
N GLU A 70 -2.86 1.66 18.60
CA GLU A 70 -2.62 3.02 19.06
C GLU A 70 -1.15 3.44 18.94
N ALA A 71 -0.21 2.51 19.15
CA ALA A 71 1.23 2.81 19.22
C ALA A 71 2.00 2.45 17.95
N LEU A 72 1.59 1.43 17.20
CA LEU A 72 2.34 0.92 16.05
C LEU A 72 1.42 0.19 15.05
N THR A 73 1.93 -0.02 13.85
CA THR A 73 1.28 -0.88 12.86
C THR A 73 1.96 -2.24 12.84
N VAL A 74 1.17 -3.30 12.84
CA VAL A 74 1.64 -4.69 12.71
C VAL A 74 1.22 -5.22 11.34
N ILE A 75 2.15 -5.88 10.66
CA ILE A 75 1.90 -6.53 9.38
C ILE A 75 2.31 -8.00 9.50
N ASP A 76 1.35 -8.89 9.34
CA ASP A 76 1.52 -10.33 9.40
C ASP A 76 1.47 -10.92 7.99
N VAL A 77 2.45 -11.77 7.64
CA VAL A 77 2.59 -12.41 6.33
C VAL A 77 2.17 -13.87 6.43
N ASN A 78 1.14 -14.23 5.68
CA ASN A 78 0.60 -15.59 5.68
C ASN A 78 0.81 -16.28 4.33
N THR A 79 1.18 -17.57 4.35
CA THR A 79 1.18 -18.40 3.14
C THR A 79 -0.25 -18.72 2.71
N GLY A 80 -0.44 -18.86 1.40
CA GLY A 80 -1.63 -19.49 0.86
C GLY A 80 -1.60 -21.01 0.98
N LYS A 81 -2.63 -21.65 0.44
CA LYS A 81 -2.70 -23.12 0.33
C LYS A 81 -1.73 -23.69 -0.73
N PHE A 82 -0.97 -22.83 -1.41
CA PHE A 82 -0.10 -23.24 -2.50
C PHE A 82 1.21 -23.79 -1.93
N VAL A 83 1.33 -25.12 -1.96
CA VAL A 83 2.62 -25.80 -1.81
C VAL A 83 3.20 -25.90 -3.21
N GLY A 84 4.19 -25.02 -3.53
CA GLY A 84 4.85 -25.03 -4.83
C GLY A 84 5.49 -26.38 -5.17
N LYS A 85 5.89 -26.55 -6.41
CA LYS A 85 6.62 -27.74 -6.90
C LYS A 85 8.05 -27.85 -6.31
N ASN A 86 8.52 -26.77 -5.66
CA ASN A 86 9.83 -26.62 -5.04
C ASN A 86 9.83 -27.04 -3.56
N SER A 87 10.98 -27.01 -2.91
CA SER A 87 11.07 -27.23 -1.47
C SER A 87 10.21 -26.19 -0.70
N LEU A 88 9.69 -26.55 0.46
CA LEU A 88 8.89 -25.68 1.31
C LEU A 88 9.60 -24.34 1.56
N GLU A 89 10.91 -24.39 1.82
CA GLU A 89 11.75 -23.21 2.08
C GLU A 89 11.85 -22.25 0.88
N GLU A 90 11.85 -22.77 -0.36
CA GLU A 90 11.86 -21.95 -1.56
C GLU A 90 10.52 -21.22 -1.73
N THR A 91 9.43 -21.94 -1.51
CA THR A 91 8.07 -21.38 -1.56
C THR A 91 7.89 -20.26 -0.52
N VAL A 92 8.39 -20.46 0.70
CA VAL A 92 8.37 -19.46 1.78
C VAL A 92 9.18 -18.22 1.36
N TYR A 93 10.36 -18.43 0.80
CA TYR A 93 11.22 -17.32 0.36
C TYR A 93 10.56 -16.49 -0.75
N GLU A 94 10.00 -17.13 -1.77
CA GLU A 94 9.27 -16.45 -2.85
C GLU A 94 8.06 -15.67 -2.31
N ASN A 95 7.27 -16.27 -1.43
CA ASN A 95 6.13 -15.61 -0.80
C ASN A 95 6.57 -14.38 0.02
N ASN A 96 7.67 -14.48 0.77
CA ASN A 96 8.22 -13.36 1.53
C ASN A 96 8.74 -12.24 0.62
N LEU A 97 9.31 -12.55 -0.54
CA LEU A 97 9.73 -11.54 -1.53
C LEU A 97 8.53 -10.79 -2.09
N GLU A 98 7.47 -11.50 -2.49
CA GLU A 98 6.22 -10.87 -2.93
C GLU A 98 5.62 -10.00 -1.81
N ALA A 99 5.62 -10.52 -0.57
CA ALA A 99 5.16 -9.77 0.59
C ALA A 99 5.95 -8.48 0.80
N ALA A 100 7.27 -8.51 0.69
CA ALA A 100 8.11 -7.32 0.85
C ALA A 100 7.79 -6.24 -0.18
N GLU A 101 7.58 -6.62 -1.45
CA GLU A 101 7.18 -5.70 -2.52
C GLU A 101 5.80 -5.09 -2.25
N GLU A 102 4.84 -5.94 -1.88
CA GLU A 102 3.48 -5.51 -1.61
C GLU A 102 3.38 -4.64 -0.34
N ILE A 103 4.10 -4.99 0.74
CA ILE A 103 4.16 -4.17 1.96
C ILE A 103 4.67 -2.76 1.62
N ALA A 104 5.78 -2.65 0.89
CA ALA A 104 6.30 -1.35 0.49
C ALA A 104 5.29 -0.54 -0.34
N ARG A 105 4.50 -1.20 -1.20
CA ARG A 105 3.41 -0.59 -1.97
C ARG A 105 2.26 -0.13 -1.06
N GLN A 106 1.84 -0.96 -0.12
CA GLN A 106 0.75 -0.67 0.81
C GLN A 106 1.10 0.47 1.78
N LEU A 107 2.35 0.54 2.25
CA LEU A 107 2.82 1.65 3.08
C LEU A 107 2.68 3.00 2.37
N ARG A 108 2.99 3.05 1.07
CA ARG A 108 2.81 4.27 0.25
C ARG A 108 1.33 4.55 -0.03
N LEU A 109 0.56 3.54 -0.45
CA LEU A 109 -0.83 3.68 -0.86
C LEU A 109 -1.72 4.15 0.30
N ARG A 110 -1.49 3.58 1.49
CA ARG A 110 -2.28 3.89 2.70
C ARG A 110 -1.69 5.03 3.53
N ASP A 111 -0.53 5.55 3.14
CA ASP A 111 0.29 6.51 3.90
C ASP A 111 0.49 6.08 5.36
N ILE A 112 0.86 4.80 5.56
CA ILE A 112 1.15 4.26 6.90
C ILE A 112 2.49 4.79 7.35
N GLY A 113 2.51 5.47 8.50
CA GLY A 113 3.71 5.99 9.14
C GLY A 113 3.81 5.58 10.60
N GLY A 114 4.87 6.03 11.26
CA GLY A 114 5.19 5.68 12.65
C GLY A 114 6.05 4.43 12.75
N SER A 115 5.92 3.72 13.87
CA SER A 115 6.59 2.44 14.12
C SER A 115 5.80 1.30 13.48
N ILE A 116 6.50 0.44 12.76
CA ILE A 116 5.92 -0.67 12.01
C ILE A 116 6.71 -1.93 12.33
N VAL A 117 6.00 -3.00 12.64
CA VAL A 117 6.56 -4.34 12.88
C VAL A 117 5.98 -5.29 11.85
N ILE A 118 6.86 -6.03 11.19
CA ILE A 118 6.49 -6.96 10.11
C ILE A 118 6.93 -8.36 10.54
N ASP A 119 5.98 -9.28 10.52
CA ASP A 119 6.19 -10.70 10.79
C ASP A 119 6.23 -11.45 9.46
N PHE A 120 7.46 -11.65 8.93
CA PHE A 120 7.68 -12.48 7.75
C PHE A 120 7.67 -13.95 8.14
N ILE A 121 7.31 -14.81 7.20
CA ILE A 121 7.34 -16.25 7.45
C ILE A 121 8.77 -16.69 7.72
N ASP A 122 8.96 -17.50 8.76
CA ASP A 122 10.26 -17.97 9.20
C ASP A 122 11.06 -18.66 8.09
N MET A 123 12.33 -18.32 8.01
CA MET A 123 13.30 -18.91 7.07
C MET A 123 14.56 -19.35 7.85
N GLU A 124 15.03 -20.56 7.60
CA GLU A 124 16.23 -21.08 8.26
C GLU A 124 17.52 -20.47 7.70
N SER A 125 17.54 -20.16 6.40
CA SER A 125 18.72 -19.63 5.71
C SER A 125 18.95 -18.14 5.99
N THR A 126 20.01 -17.81 6.72
CA THR A 126 20.46 -16.43 6.97
C THR A 126 20.73 -15.64 5.67
N LYS A 127 21.18 -16.33 4.63
CA LYS A 127 21.42 -15.72 3.31
C LYS A 127 20.10 -15.26 2.68
N LYS A 128 19.05 -16.07 2.77
CA LYS A 128 17.70 -15.72 2.27
C LYS A 128 17.11 -14.59 3.07
N GLN A 129 17.26 -14.60 4.39
CA GLN A 129 16.83 -13.49 5.26
C GLN A 129 17.49 -12.17 4.87
N GLN A 130 18.80 -12.17 4.65
CA GLN A 130 19.54 -10.97 4.22
C GLN A 130 19.11 -10.50 2.83
N SER A 131 18.89 -11.43 1.90
CA SER A 131 18.40 -11.14 0.56
C SER A 131 17.00 -10.50 0.59
N LEU A 132 16.09 -11.02 1.42
CA LEU A 132 14.78 -10.47 1.67
C LEU A 132 14.86 -9.03 2.18
N LEU A 133 15.67 -8.76 3.21
CA LEU A 133 15.89 -7.42 3.74
C LEU A 133 16.41 -6.44 2.70
N ASN A 134 17.36 -6.87 1.88
CA ASN A 134 17.91 -6.04 0.82
C ASN A 134 16.85 -5.71 -0.23
N ARG A 135 16.04 -6.68 -0.64
CA ARG A 135 14.92 -6.47 -1.55
C ARG A 135 13.91 -5.50 -0.96
N PHE A 136 13.52 -5.68 0.30
CA PHE A 136 12.60 -4.80 0.99
C PHE A 136 13.11 -3.36 1.05
N LYS A 137 14.39 -3.15 1.42
CA LYS A 137 15.03 -1.82 1.41
C LYS A 137 15.02 -1.18 0.02
N GLN A 138 15.25 -1.96 -1.05
CA GLN A 138 15.17 -1.48 -2.44
C GLN A 138 13.75 -1.02 -2.82
N GLU A 139 12.73 -1.77 -2.41
CA GLU A 139 11.34 -1.40 -2.67
C GLU A 139 10.91 -0.14 -1.90
N LEU A 140 11.36 -0.02 -0.65
CA LEU A 140 11.13 1.19 0.16
C LEU A 140 11.86 2.41 -0.39
N ALA A 141 13.03 2.25 -1.02
CA ALA A 141 13.77 3.36 -1.62
C ALA A 141 13.05 4.03 -2.80
N LYS A 142 12.02 3.40 -3.37
CA LYS A 142 11.13 4.01 -4.38
C LYS A 142 10.19 5.06 -3.77
N ASP A 143 10.05 5.09 -2.45
CA ASP A 143 9.28 6.08 -1.72
C ASP A 143 10.14 7.32 -1.42
N LYS A 144 9.57 8.51 -1.63
CA LYS A 144 10.21 9.78 -1.25
C LYS A 144 10.20 10.03 0.26
N THR A 145 9.35 9.31 0.99
CA THR A 145 9.21 9.44 2.45
C THR A 145 10.37 8.74 3.15
N ARG A 146 10.96 9.41 4.14
CA ARG A 146 12.08 8.85 4.90
C ARG A 146 11.64 7.61 5.67
N THR A 147 12.32 6.49 5.41
CA THR A 147 12.15 5.21 6.11
C THR A 147 13.48 4.77 6.73
N GLN A 148 13.40 4.04 7.83
CA GLN A 148 14.53 3.39 8.46
C GLN A 148 14.13 1.95 8.80
N VAL A 149 14.85 0.97 8.24
CA VAL A 149 14.63 -0.46 8.47
C VAL A 149 15.77 -0.98 9.31
N PHE A 150 15.44 -1.64 10.41
CA PHE A 150 16.39 -2.32 11.28
C PHE A 150 16.69 -3.74 10.78
N GLU A 151 17.61 -4.42 11.42
CA GLU A 151 17.89 -5.82 11.15
C GLU A 151 16.78 -6.72 11.70
N ILE A 152 16.69 -7.96 11.22
CA ILE A 152 15.75 -8.94 11.75
C ILE A 152 16.07 -9.17 13.23
N SER A 153 15.06 -9.03 14.06
CA SER A 153 15.17 -9.22 15.50
C SER A 153 15.41 -10.71 15.84
N ARG A 154 15.77 -11.01 17.10
CA ARG A 154 15.90 -12.40 17.56
C ARG A 154 14.60 -13.21 17.51
N LEU A 155 13.46 -12.51 17.42
CA LEU A 155 12.14 -13.12 17.27
C LEU A 155 11.73 -13.33 15.81
N GLY A 156 12.61 -13.03 14.83
CA GLY A 156 12.28 -13.14 13.41
C GLY A 156 11.57 -11.92 12.82
N LEU A 157 11.27 -10.90 13.65
CA LEU A 157 10.51 -9.73 13.23
C LEU A 157 11.40 -8.68 12.55
N VAL A 158 10.85 -8.02 11.52
CA VAL A 158 11.47 -6.83 10.90
C VAL A 158 10.83 -5.58 11.48
N GLU A 159 11.64 -4.75 12.12
CA GLU A 159 11.23 -3.48 12.68
C GLU A 159 11.62 -2.34 11.74
N MET A 160 10.72 -1.38 11.55
CA MET A 160 11.00 -0.19 10.77
C MET A 160 10.25 1.04 11.28
N THR A 161 10.75 2.19 10.89
CA THR A 161 10.03 3.46 11.07
C THR A 161 9.85 4.15 9.73
N ARG A 162 8.71 4.78 9.54
CA ARG A 162 8.40 5.64 8.40
C ARG A 162 7.86 6.98 8.90
N LYS A 163 8.35 8.08 8.37
CA LYS A 163 7.91 9.41 8.76
C LYS A 163 6.41 9.57 8.46
N ASN A 164 5.62 10.00 9.46
CA ASN A 164 4.24 10.43 9.23
C ASN A 164 4.24 11.73 8.42
N VAL A 165 3.47 11.79 7.34
CA VAL A 165 3.38 12.97 6.48
C VAL A 165 1.99 13.59 6.56
N ALA A 166 0.94 12.76 6.58
CA ALA A 166 -0.46 13.18 6.66
C ALA A 166 -1.30 12.16 7.46
N ALA A 167 -2.59 12.43 7.60
CA ALA A 167 -3.54 11.41 8.02
C ALA A 167 -3.56 10.28 6.98
N GLY A 168 -3.47 9.04 7.43
CA GLY A 168 -3.47 7.88 6.54
C GLY A 168 -4.79 7.73 5.79
N LEU A 169 -4.80 6.89 4.75
CA LEU A 169 -6.00 6.65 3.93
C LEU A 169 -7.15 6.13 4.80
N VAL A 170 -6.88 5.22 5.71
CA VAL A 170 -7.90 4.62 6.59
C VAL A 170 -8.54 5.69 7.48
N GLU A 171 -7.74 6.56 8.10
CA GLU A 171 -8.23 7.63 8.96
C GLU A 171 -9.07 8.66 8.19
N SER A 172 -8.75 8.88 6.92
CA SER A 172 -9.47 9.83 6.06
C SER A 172 -10.85 9.33 5.63
N PHE A 173 -11.07 8.00 5.64
CA PHE A 173 -12.29 7.35 5.17
C PHE A 173 -13.03 6.56 6.26
N SER A 174 -12.63 6.65 7.52
CA SER A 174 -13.25 5.94 8.63
C SER A 174 -13.58 6.85 9.79
N GLU A 175 -14.56 6.44 10.56
CA GLU A 175 -14.94 7.04 11.84
C GLU A 175 -14.80 5.99 12.94
N GLU A 176 -14.53 6.42 14.16
CA GLU A 176 -14.42 5.50 15.29
C GLU A 176 -15.79 4.87 15.60
N CYS A 177 -15.83 3.55 15.74
CA CYS A 177 -17.06 2.85 16.03
C CYS A 177 -17.53 3.12 17.46
N GLU A 178 -18.66 3.80 17.65
CA GLU A 178 -19.25 4.12 18.97
C GLU A 178 -19.52 2.87 19.85
N LYS A 179 -19.77 1.69 19.23
CA LYS A 179 -20.10 0.47 19.97
C LYS A 179 -18.88 -0.21 20.60
N CYS A 180 -17.73 -0.16 19.95
CA CYS A 180 -16.54 -0.86 20.41
C CYS A 180 -15.33 0.06 20.64
N ASN A 181 -15.45 1.36 20.38
CA ASN A 181 -14.39 2.35 20.50
C ASN A 181 -13.10 1.87 19.81
N GLY A 182 -13.22 1.43 18.56
CA GLY A 182 -12.11 0.93 17.75
C GLY A 182 -11.59 -0.47 18.12
N ARG A 183 -12.12 -1.13 19.18
CA ARG A 183 -11.60 -2.43 19.66
C ARG A 183 -12.00 -3.62 18.78
N GLY A 184 -13.01 -3.50 17.93
CA GLY A 184 -13.52 -4.60 17.09
C GLY A 184 -14.31 -5.69 17.85
N LEU A 185 -14.44 -5.58 19.17
CA LEU A 185 -15.14 -6.54 20.04
C LEU A 185 -16.19 -5.81 20.88
N ILE A 186 -17.35 -6.44 21.05
CA ILE A 186 -18.40 -6.02 21.98
C ILE A 186 -18.37 -6.97 23.17
N ILE A 187 -18.21 -6.42 24.36
CA ILE A 187 -18.26 -7.21 25.60
C ILE A 187 -19.72 -7.19 26.06
N ASN A 188 -20.33 -8.38 26.16
CA ASN A 188 -21.70 -8.58 26.66
C ASN A 188 -21.71 -8.64 28.17
#